data_5f7e79d179bafc7d4143d015c7a51c1e
#
_entry.id   5f7e79d179bafc7d4143d015c7a51c1e
#
_cell.length_a   1.000
_cell.length_b   1.000
_cell.length_c   1.000
_cell.angle_alpha   90.00
_cell.angle_beta   90.00
_cell.angle_gamma   90.00
#
_symmetry.space_group_name_H-M   'P 1'
#
loop_
_entity.id
_entity.type
_entity.pdbx_description
1 polymer ?
#
loop_
_entity_poly.entity_id
_entity_poly.type
_entity_poly.pdbx_seq_one_letter_code
_entity_poly.pdbx_strand_id
1 'polypeptide(L)'
;MSGALVLDSEGLAKAVHRDREIHEWLTAARDADLPVVTSAAVLVEVIHPKINDAALKWTLSRLSVEPVTQSVAQSAAALLRAAGLHGHKYAIDAMLCATALQHPGRMTILTSDGEDIGLLTAEHSRVSTEKV
;
A
#
# COMPACT_ATOMS: atom_id res chain seq x y z
N MET A 1 5.53 18.66 -6.29
CA MET A 1 5.05 17.53 -7.09
C MET A 1 4.11 16.67 -6.23
N SER A 2 2.97 16.27 -6.75
CA SER A 2 2.04 15.41 -6.05
C SER A 2 2.23 13.95 -6.46
N GLY A 3 1.77 13.04 -5.61
CA GLY A 3 1.89 11.62 -5.83
C GLY A 3 2.47 10.90 -4.63
N ALA A 4 2.45 9.59 -4.65
CA ALA A 4 3.02 8.77 -3.58
C ALA A 4 3.40 7.38 -4.10
N LEU A 5 4.34 6.77 -3.41
CA LEU A 5 4.66 5.36 -3.54
C LEU A 5 3.94 4.63 -2.41
N VAL A 6 3.19 3.59 -2.74
CA VAL A 6 2.36 2.87 -1.77
C VAL A 6 2.81 1.42 -1.69
N LEU A 7 3.01 0.92 -0.48
CA LEU A 7 3.41 -0.47 -0.25
C LEU A 7 2.22 -1.28 0.27
N ASP A 8 1.93 -2.41 -0.39
CA ASP A 8 1.03 -3.41 0.19
C ASP A 8 1.81 -4.30 1.17
N SER A 9 1.18 -5.37 1.67
CA SER A 9 1.83 -6.26 2.63
C SER A 9 3.08 -6.92 2.06
N GLU A 10 3.05 -7.32 0.79
CA GLU A 10 4.22 -7.92 0.15
C GLU A 10 5.34 -6.90 -0.05
N GLY A 11 5.00 -5.70 -0.50
CA GLY A 11 5.95 -4.60 -0.63
C GLY A 11 6.59 -4.25 0.70
N LEU A 12 5.78 -4.14 1.76
CA LEU A 12 6.29 -3.86 3.09
C LEU A 12 7.17 -4.99 3.63
N ALA A 13 6.75 -6.25 3.45
CA ALA A 13 7.53 -7.41 3.90
C ALA A 13 8.90 -7.42 3.21
N LYS A 14 8.95 -7.17 1.92
CA LYS A 14 10.22 -7.09 1.18
C LYS A 14 11.08 -5.93 1.65
N ALA A 15 10.49 -4.80 1.99
CA ALA A 15 11.23 -3.67 2.57
C ALA A 15 11.88 -4.07 3.91
N VAL A 16 11.14 -4.78 4.77
CA VAL A 16 11.67 -5.29 6.04
C VAL A 16 12.83 -6.24 5.83
N HIS A 17 12.75 -7.11 4.81
CA HIS A 17 13.81 -8.05 4.45
C HIS A 17 14.93 -7.44 3.61
N ARG A 18 14.87 -6.13 3.38
CA ARG A 18 15.87 -5.37 2.62
C ARG A 18 16.05 -5.90 1.19
N ASP A 19 14.96 -6.30 0.56
CA ASP A 19 14.95 -6.68 -0.85
C ASP A 19 15.52 -5.56 -1.70
N ARG A 20 16.39 -5.92 -2.66
CA ARG A 20 17.12 -4.94 -3.46
C ARG A 20 16.20 -4.09 -4.32
N GLU A 21 15.22 -4.71 -4.96
CA GLU A 21 14.29 -4.01 -5.85
C GLU A 21 13.45 -3.00 -5.09
N ILE A 22 12.89 -3.41 -3.93
CA ILE A 22 12.15 -2.49 -3.07
C ILE A 22 13.03 -1.34 -2.60
N HIS A 23 14.27 -1.63 -2.22
CA HIS A 23 15.20 -0.59 -1.78
C HIS A 23 15.47 0.44 -2.88
N GLU A 24 15.56 0.00 -4.13
CA GLU A 24 15.72 0.91 -5.28
C GLU A 24 14.48 1.81 -5.44
N TRP A 25 13.27 1.25 -5.27
CA TRP A 25 12.04 2.03 -5.31
C TRP A 25 12.00 3.08 -4.19
N LEU A 26 12.37 2.69 -2.97
CA LEU A 26 12.36 3.61 -1.82
C LEU A 26 13.37 4.74 -2.02
N THR A 27 14.55 4.43 -2.54
CA THR A 27 15.57 5.43 -2.85
C THR A 27 15.08 6.40 -3.92
N ALA A 28 14.47 5.90 -4.98
CA ALA A 28 13.92 6.74 -6.05
C ALA A 28 12.82 7.67 -5.52
N ALA A 29 11.95 7.17 -4.66
CA ALA A 29 10.89 7.99 -4.06
C ALA A 29 11.48 9.11 -3.18
N ARG A 30 12.47 8.78 -2.36
CA ARG A 30 13.16 9.77 -1.52
C ARG A 30 13.82 10.84 -2.38
N ASP A 31 14.52 10.45 -3.44
CA ASP A 31 15.22 11.38 -4.31
C ASP A 31 14.25 12.29 -5.08
N ALA A 32 13.04 11.82 -5.33
CA ALA A 32 11.99 12.58 -6.00
C ALA A 32 11.09 13.34 -5.02
N ASP A 33 11.37 13.29 -3.72
CA ASP A 33 10.54 13.90 -2.67
C ASP A 33 9.10 13.38 -2.66
N LEU A 34 8.91 12.13 -3.01
CA LEU A 34 7.61 11.47 -2.94
C LEU A 34 7.43 10.76 -1.61
N PRO A 35 6.28 10.93 -0.93
CA PRO A 35 6.01 10.16 0.27
C PRO A 35 5.88 8.67 -0.03
N VAL A 36 6.33 7.84 0.89
CA VAL A 36 6.10 6.40 0.87
C VAL A 36 5.06 6.10 1.94
N VAL A 37 4.00 5.44 1.54
CA VAL A 37 2.78 5.30 2.33
C VAL A 37 2.37 3.84 2.41
N THR A 38 1.83 3.42 3.54
CA THR A 38 1.09 2.16 3.66
C THR A 38 -0.11 2.36 4.58
N SER A 39 -1.05 1.42 4.53
CA SER A 39 -2.19 1.42 5.45
C SER A 39 -1.82 0.74 6.77
N ALA A 40 -2.34 1.25 7.88
CA ALA A 40 -2.21 0.58 9.16
C ALA A 40 -2.75 -0.86 9.13
N ALA A 41 -3.74 -1.14 8.28
CA ALA A 41 -4.29 -2.48 8.10
C ALA A 41 -3.25 -3.49 7.59
N VAL A 42 -2.28 -3.01 6.80
CA VAL A 42 -1.22 -3.85 6.24
C VAL A 42 -0.31 -4.42 7.34
N LEU A 43 -0.16 -3.72 8.46
CA LEU A 43 0.66 -4.19 9.57
C LEU A 43 0.19 -5.53 10.11
N VAL A 44 -1.12 -5.75 10.11
CA VAL A 44 -1.71 -7.00 10.60
C VAL A 44 -1.35 -8.16 9.68
N GLU A 45 -1.26 -7.91 8.39
CA GLU A 45 -0.93 -8.91 7.39
C GLU A 45 0.56 -9.27 7.36
N VAL A 46 1.41 -8.28 7.64
CA VAL A 46 2.86 -8.45 7.59
C VAL A 46 3.41 -9.19 8.80
N ILE A 47 2.74 -9.07 9.96
CA ILE A 47 3.26 -9.64 11.20
C ILE A 47 3.25 -11.17 11.18
N HIS A 48 4.33 -11.78 11.62
CA HIS A 48 4.41 -13.24 11.83
C HIS A 48 5.46 -13.50 12.92
N PRO A 49 5.44 -14.72 13.54
CA PRO A 49 6.30 -14.99 14.71
C PRO A 49 7.79 -14.85 14.46
N LYS A 50 8.24 -14.98 13.20
CA LYS A 50 9.66 -14.95 12.86
C LYS A 50 10.11 -13.61 12.29
N ILE A 51 9.24 -12.59 12.26
CA ILE A 51 9.63 -11.30 11.73
C ILE A 51 10.67 -10.63 12.63
N ASN A 52 11.64 -9.98 12.02
CA ASN A 52 12.61 -9.19 12.76
C ASN A 52 11.96 -7.88 13.21
N ASP A 53 11.67 -7.79 14.51
CA ASP A 53 10.95 -6.63 15.07
C ASP A 53 11.72 -5.34 14.91
N ALA A 54 13.04 -5.37 15.10
CA ALA A 54 13.88 -4.17 14.94
C ALA A 54 13.89 -3.70 13.48
N ALA A 55 13.98 -4.63 12.53
CA ALA A 55 13.94 -4.29 11.10
C ALA A 55 12.57 -3.72 10.72
N LEU A 56 11.48 -4.29 11.25
CA LEU A 56 10.14 -3.77 11.02
C LEU A 56 9.99 -2.35 11.54
N LYS A 57 10.38 -2.09 12.77
CA LYS A 57 10.32 -0.75 13.37
C LYS A 57 11.14 0.26 12.59
N TRP A 58 12.35 -0.13 12.18
CA TRP A 58 13.20 0.75 11.38
C TRP A 58 12.54 1.08 10.04
N THR A 59 12.01 0.06 9.35
CA THR A 59 11.33 0.24 8.06
C THR A 59 10.14 1.19 8.21
N LEU A 60 9.29 0.96 9.23
CA LEU A 60 8.12 1.80 9.46
C LEU A 60 8.48 3.25 9.80
N SER A 61 9.66 3.48 10.39
CA SER A 61 10.12 4.84 10.68
C SER A 61 10.46 5.65 9.42
N ARG A 62 10.61 4.97 8.27
CA ARG A 62 10.99 5.58 6.99
C ARG A 62 9.81 5.89 6.08
N LEU A 63 8.60 5.53 6.50
CA LEU A 63 7.42 5.72 5.69
C LEU A 63 6.25 6.20 6.55
N SER A 64 5.17 6.57 5.89
CA SER A 64 3.95 7.00 6.56
C SER A 64 2.98 5.83 6.67
N VAL A 65 2.68 5.42 7.89
CA VAL A 65 1.64 4.43 8.16
C VAL A 65 0.35 5.19 8.47
N GLU A 66 -0.62 5.11 7.56
CA GLU A 66 -1.83 5.92 7.67
C GLU A 66 -2.96 5.13 8.31
N PRO A 67 -3.72 5.78 9.22
CA PRO A 67 -4.77 5.08 9.95
C PRO A 67 -5.96 4.74 9.06
N VAL A 68 -6.64 3.63 9.41
CA VAL A 68 -7.93 3.28 8.81
C VAL A 68 -9.01 3.99 9.62
N THR A 69 -9.42 5.15 9.14
CA THR A 69 -10.51 5.91 9.74
C THR A 69 -11.86 5.38 9.22
N GLN A 70 -12.96 5.84 9.82
CA GLN A 70 -14.28 5.54 9.30
C GLN A 70 -14.43 5.98 7.84
N SER A 71 -13.90 7.14 7.49
CA SER A 71 -13.91 7.66 6.12
C SER A 71 -13.17 6.73 5.16
N VAL A 72 -11.99 6.27 5.53
CA VAL A 72 -11.23 5.31 4.73
C VAL A 72 -11.99 4.00 4.57
N ALA A 73 -12.57 3.49 5.66
CA ALA A 73 -13.36 2.26 5.61
C ALA A 73 -14.57 2.37 4.69
N GLN A 74 -15.26 3.52 4.73
CA GLN A 74 -16.40 3.77 3.83
C GLN A 74 -15.96 3.83 2.37
N SER A 75 -14.83 4.49 2.09
CA SER A 75 -14.27 4.54 0.74
C SER A 75 -13.85 3.15 0.25
N ALA A 76 -13.24 2.34 1.13
CA ALA A 76 -12.88 0.97 0.81
C ALA A 76 -14.11 0.12 0.48
N ALA A 77 -15.17 0.26 1.25
CA ALA A 77 -16.43 -0.43 1.00
C ALA A 77 -17.02 -0.04 -0.36
N ALA A 78 -16.93 1.24 -0.74
CA ALA A 78 -17.39 1.72 -2.04
C ALA A 78 -16.58 1.11 -3.18
N LEU A 79 -15.26 0.99 -3.04
CA LEU A 79 -14.41 0.34 -4.04
C LEU A 79 -14.79 -1.13 -4.23
N LEU A 80 -15.02 -1.84 -3.12
CA LEU A 80 -15.43 -3.25 -3.16
C LEU A 80 -16.77 -3.40 -3.88
N ARG A 81 -17.73 -2.56 -3.57
CA ARG A 81 -19.06 -2.59 -4.19
C ARG A 81 -18.96 -2.34 -5.69
N ALA A 82 -18.20 -1.32 -6.09
CA ALA A 82 -18.02 -1.00 -7.51
C ALA A 82 -17.34 -2.12 -8.29
N ALA A 83 -16.43 -2.85 -7.65
CA ALA A 83 -15.72 -3.97 -8.27
C ALA A 83 -16.48 -5.30 -8.16
N GLY A 84 -17.56 -5.36 -7.39
CA GLY A 84 -18.30 -6.60 -7.17
C GLY A 84 -17.55 -7.63 -6.34
N LEU A 85 -16.69 -7.17 -5.42
CA LEU A 85 -15.82 -8.03 -4.61
C LEU A 85 -16.31 -8.13 -3.17
N HIS A 86 -15.98 -9.26 -2.53
CA HIS A 86 -16.35 -9.52 -1.13
C HIS A 86 -15.39 -8.90 -0.15
N GLY A 87 -15.92 -8.23 0.87
CA GLY A 87 -15.11 -7.54 1.87
C GLY A 87 -14.19 -8.45 2.66
N HIS A 88 -14.67 -9.64 3.07
CA HIS A 88 -13.86 -10.51 3.93
C HIS A 88 -12.59 -11.04 3.24
N LYS A 89 -12.58 -11.13 1.92
CA LYS A 89 -11.41 -11.58 1.17
C LYS A 89 -10.49 -10.43 0.77
N TYR A 90 -11.08 -9.29 0.41
CA TYR A 90 -10.34 -8.17 -0.18
C TYR A 90 -10.26 -6.94 0.73
N ALA A 91 -10.59 -7.10 2.03
CA ALA A 91 -10.69 -5.98 2.96
C ALA A 91 -9.40 -5.15 3.03
N ILE A 92 -8.25 -5.81 3.22
CA ILE A 92 -6.99 -5.11 3.41
C ILE A 92 -6.56 -4.42 2.13
N ASP A 93 -6.71 -5.08 0.98
CA ASP A 93 -6.40 -4.47 -0.31
C ASP A 93 -7.30 -3.26 -0.59
N ALA A 94 -8.59 -3.35 -0.25
CA ALA A 94 -9.52 -2.23 -0.42
C ALA A 94 -9.16 -1.05 0.48
N MET A 95 -8.78 -1.31 1.73
CA MET A 95 -8.35 -0.25 2.65
C MET A 95 -7.05 0.40 2.17
N LEU A 96 -6.14 -0.39 1.63
CA LEU A 96 -4.91 0.15 1.06
C LEU A 96 -5.21 1.06 -0.14
N CYS A 97 -6.06 0.63 -1.05
CA CYS A 97 -6.44 1.44 -2.20
C CYS A 97 -7.14 2.73 -1.79
N ALA A 98 -8.05 2.66 -0.80
CA ALA A 98 -8.73 3.84 -0.29
C ALA A 98 -7.75 4.82 0.36
N THR A 99 -6.75 4.29 1.09
CA THR A 99 -5.69 5.10 1.67
C THR A 99 -4.88 5.81 0.58
N ALA A 100 -4.48 5.07 -0.45
CA ALA A 100 -3.74 5.63 -1.58
C ALA A 100 -4.53 6.75 -2.25
N LEU A 101 -5.82 6.56 -2.45
CA LEU A 101 -6.68 7.52 -3.15
C LEU A 101 -6.93 8.80 -2.36
N GLN A 102 -6.58 8.87 -1.08
CA GLN A 102 -6.63 10.11 -0.31
C GLN A 102 -5.51 11.08 -0.72
N HIS A 103 -4.44 10.58 -1.32
CA HIS A 103 -3.34 11.40 -1.77
C HIS A 103 -3.62 11.97 -3.16
N PRO A 104 -3.23 13.22 -3.42
CA PRO A 104 -3.38 13.79 -4.76
C PRO A 104 -2.29 13.25 -5.71
N GLY A 105 -2.56 13.31 -6.99
CA GLY A 105 -1.59 12.95 -8.02
C GLY A 105 -1.54 11.47 -8.32
N ARG A 106 -0.43 11.04 -8.91
CA ARG A 106 -0.26 9.65 -9.34
C ARG A 106 0.23 8.78 -8.19
N MET A 107 -0.43 7.63 -8.04
CA MET A 107 -0.09 6.63 -7.02
C MET A 107 0.50 5.42 -7.71
N THR A 108 1.66 4.97 -7.25
CA THR A 108 2.23 3.69 -7.67
C THR A 108 2.18 2.73 -6.49
N ILE A 109 1.42 1.65 -6.64
CA ILE A 109 1.29 0.63 -5.59
C ILE A 109 2.22 -0.53 -5.93
N LEU A 110 3.17 -0.80 -5.04
CA LEU A 110 4.07 -1.94 -5.15
C LEU A 110 3.38 -3.14 -4.53
N THR A 111 3.11 -4.16 -5.34
CA THR A 111 2.30 -5.31 -4.96
C THR A 111 2.74 -6.56 -5.71
N SER A 112 2.53 -7.74 -5.12
CA SER A 112 2.63 -9.00 -5.85
C SER A 112 1.29 -9.40 -6.47
N ASP A 113 0.22 -8.69 -6.14
CA ASP A 113 -1.15 -8.99 -6.56
C ASP A 113 -1.77 -7.84 -7.35
N GLY A 114 -1.16 -7.54 -8.49
CA GLY A 114 -1.60 -6.45 -9.35
C GLY A 114 -3.00 -6.65 -9.91
N GLU A 115 -3.47 -7.90 -10.04
CA GLU A 115 -4.81 -8.18 -10.54
C GLU A 115 -5.88 -7.68 -9.59
N ASP A 116 -5.79 -8.03 -8.31
CA ASP A 116 -6.78 -7.61 -7.30
C ASP A 116 -6.77 -6.10 -7.11
N ILE A 117 -5.58 -5.51 -7.00
CA ILE A 117 -5.46 -4.06 -6.89
C ILE A 117 -6.01 -3.37 -8.14
N GLY A 118 -5.74 -3.93 -9.31
CA GLY A 118 -6.25 -3.41 -10.57
C GLY A 118 -7.79 -3.41 -10.64
N LEU A 119 -8.43 -4.47 -10.13
CA LEU A 119 -9.90 -4.54 -10.07
C LEU A 119 -10.46 -3.46 -9.16
N LEU A 120 -9.85 -3.24 -8.01
CA LEU A 120 -10.30 -2.25 -7.03
C LEU A 120 -10.10 -0.82 -7.51
N THR A 121 -9.12 -0.57 -8.37
CA THR A 121 -8.78 0.77 -8.85
C THR A 121 -9.10 0.99 -10.33
N ALA A 122 -9.92 0.11 -10.92
CA ALA A 122 -10.21 0.15 -12.36
C ALA A 122 -10.77 1.49 -12.85
N GLU A 123 -11.50 2.21 -12.00
CA GLU A 123 -12.09 3.51 -12.34
C GLU A 123 -11.17 4.69 -11.98
N HIS A 124 -9.95 4.42 -11.49
CA HIS A 124 -9.02 5.43 -11.00
C HIS A 124 -7.73 5.41 -11.80
N SER A 125 -7.71 6.11 -12.92
CA SER A 125 -6.57 6.09 -13.87
C SER A 125 -5.26 6.64 -13.29
N ARG A 126 -5.32 7.37 -12.17
CA ARG A 126 -4.12 7.91 -11.52
C ARG A 126 -3.40 6.87 -10.66
N VAL A 127 -3.96 5.69 -10.48
CA VAL A 127 -3.35 4.57 -9.74
C VAL A 127 -2.74 3.60 -10.74
N SER A 128 -1.48 3.26 -10.54
CA SER A 128 -0.79 2.19 -11.28
C SER A 128 -0.18 1.20 -10.30
N THR A 129 0.07 -0.01 -10.78
CA THR A 129 0.70 -1.06 -9.97
C THR A 129 2.02 -1.47 -10.59
N GLU A 130 2.98 -1.82 -9.73
CA GLU A 130 4.23 -2.43 -10.15
C GLU A 130 4.44 -3.69 -9.33
N LYS A 131 4.80 -4.76 -10.02
CA LYS A 131 5.01 -6.04 -9.36
C LYS A 131 6.34 -6.07 -8.62
N VAL A 132 6.30 -6.58 -7.43
CA VAL A 132 7.49 -6.75 -6.59
C VAL A 132 7.64 -8.18 -6.05
#